data_3060e52572262bf609b6ddcb11452c32
#
_entry.id   3060e52572262bf609b6ddcb11452c32
#
_cell.length_a   1.000
_cell.length_b   1.000
_cell.length_c   1.000
_cell.angle_alpha   90.00
_cell.angle_beta   90.00
_cell.angle_gamma   90.00
#
_symmetry.space_group_name_H-M   'P 1'
#
loop_
_entity.id
_entity.type
_entity.pdbx_description
1 polymer ?
#
loop_
_entity_poly.entity_id
_entity_poly.type
_entity_poly.pdbx_seq_one_letter_code
_entity_poly.pdbx_strand_id
1 'polypeptide(L)'
;MKLSVIIVSYNVKYYLDQCIRSVLRAFEVMQGDDASSSSSSSGEKDVAEIIVVDNHSSDGSLEYLQRRYPREAYPMVRFVGSNHNLGFARANNIAIRQSEAEYVLLLNPDTIVGELVLSECIRFMDAHPDAGAAGVRMLNADGRWARESRRGLPTPMVSFFKMLGFCNRWPKHPLFGRYYMGFLPWDQPNRIEVVSGAFCMLRRKALDRVGLLDEDFFMYGEDIDLSYRILKGGYHNYFLPLDILHYKGESTQKSSFRYVHVFYEAMLIFFRKHYAGMSLLLSLPIRTAIYASASVALVRILMARMRKSLGFFTPSVVDESEYLLFDADKMSYEEILHQLSLRADEPDKLAIYTREIGKVITEGDVMDMDEMHNIYKVRAYII
;
A
#
# COMPACT_ATOMS: atom_id res chain seq x y z
N MET A 1 -0.60 17.69 -17.39
CA MET A 1 -0.09 16.94 -16.22
C MET A 1 0.11 15.48 -16.59
N LYS A 2 1.24 14.87 -16.26
CA LYS A 2 1.52 13.45 -16.58
C LYS A 2 1.04 12.51 -15.48
N LEU A 3 1.30 12.86 -14.20
CA LEU A 3 1.01 12.03 -13.05
C LEU A 3 0.31 12.80 -11.92
N SER A 4 -0.73 12.21 -11.33
CA SER A 4 -1.28 12.62 -10.03
C SER A 4 -1.10 11.47 -9.04
N VAL A 5 -0.34 11.70 -7.97
CA VAL A 5 -0.21 10.77 -6.84
C VAL A 5 -1.28 11.11 -5.81
N ILE A 6 -2.18 10.15 -5.54
CA ILE A 6 -3.29 10.30 -4.61
C ILE A 6 -2.99 9.49 -3.36
N ILE A 7 -2.99 10.15 -2.21
CA ILE A 7 -2.70 9.54 -0.91
C ILE A 7 -3.88 9.80 0.03
N VAL A 8 -4.57 8.74 0.45
CA VAL A 8 -5.62 8.83 1.48
C VAL A 8 -5.03 8.54 2.84
N SER A 9 -5.16 9.48 3.77
CA SER A 9 -4.57 9.41 5.11
C SER A 9 -5.64 9.29 6.20
N TYR A 10 -5.33 8.50 7.24
CA TYR A 10 -6.12 8.41 8.46
C TYR A 10 -5.23 8.06 9.66
N ASN A 11 -4.93 9.06 10.52
CA ASN A 11 -4.13 8.91 11.75
C ASN A 11 -2.73 8.28 11.56
N VAL A 12 -1.97 8.76 10.56
CA VAL A 12 -0.62 8.24 10.23
C VAL A 12 0.37 9.38 9.91
N LYS A 13 0.35 10.41 10.72
CA LYS A 13 1.07 11.67 10.53
C LYS A 13 2.50 11.53 9.97
N TYR A 14 3.36 10.81 10.65
CA TYR A 14 4.78 10.75 10.32
C TYR A 14 5.09 9.78 9.18
N TYR A 15 4.33 8.70 9.05
CA TYR A 15 4.41 7.81 7.88
C TYR A 15 4.03 8.56 6.61
N LEU A 16 2.95 9.36 6.67
CA LEU A 16 2.52 10.18 5.55
C LEU A 16 3.56 11.25 5.18
N ASP A 17 4.19 11.90 6.17
CA ASP A 17 5.27 12.86 5.91
C ASP A 17 6.44 12.19 5.18
N GLN A 18 6.86 11.01 5.63
CA GLN A 18 7.91 10.23 4.97
C GLN A 18 7.50 9.77 3.55
N CYS A 19 6.25 9.35 3.37
CA CYS A 19 5.69 8.99 2.07
C CYS A 19 5.73 10.17 1.10
N ILE A 20 5.21 11.34 1.49
CA ILE A 20 5.24 12.55 0.66
C ILE A 20 6.68 12.91 0.28
N ARG A 21 7.63 12.85 1.23
CA ARG A 21 9.03 13.12 0.98
C ARG A 21 9.64 12.17 -0.05
N SER A 22 9.33 10.87 0.03
CA SER A 22 9.82 9.89 -0.94
C SER A 22 9.29 10.16 -2.36
N VAL A 23 8.02 10.56 -2.47
CA VAL A 23 7.39 10.94 -3.74
C VAL A 23 8.00 12.22 -4.31
N LEU A 24 8.27 13.23 -3.46
CA LEU A 24 8.91 14.48 -3.89
C LEU A 24 10.33 14.23 -4.45
N ARG A 25 11.12 13.37 -3.82
CA ARG A 25 12.43 12.96 -4.36
C ARG A 25 12.31 12.25 -5.71
N ALA A 26 11.30 11.39 -5.87
CA ALA A 26 11.04 10.75 -7.16
C ALA A 26 10.63 11.78 -8.24
N PHE A 27 9.93 12.86 -7.86
CA PHE A 27 9.59 13.95 -8.79
C PHE A 27 10.84 14.74 -9.23
N GLU A 28 11.81 14.96 -8.35
CA GLU A 28 13.07 15.62 -8.70
C GLU A 28 13.82 14.84 -9.79
N VAL A 29 13.87 13.51 -9.69
CA VAL A 29 14.49 12.65 -10.72
C VAL A 29 13.71 12.70 -12.03
N MET A 30 12.38 12.64 -12.00
CA MET A 30 11.54 12.74 -13.20
C MET A 30 11.77 14.06 -13.97
N GLN A 31 11.92 15.18 -13.26
CA GLN A 31 12.19 16.49 -13.87
C GLN A 31 13.60 16.55 -14.48
N GLY A 32 14.59 15.92 -13.84
CA GLY A 32 15.96 15.83 -14.37
C GLY A 32 16.07 15.04 -15.67
N ASP A 33 15.33 13.94 -15.81
CA ASP A 33 15.28 13.11 -17.02
C ASP A 33 14.63 13.84 -18.20
N ASP A 34 13.55 14.61 -17.96
CA ASP A 34 12.88 15.41 -19.00
C ASP A 34 13.74 16.57 -19.50
N ALA A 35 14.52 17.21 -18.61
CA ALA A 35 15.44 18.29 -18.99
C ALA A 35 16.57 17.83 -19.89
N SER A 36 17.00 16.57 -19.78
CA SER A 36 18.06 15.99 -20.60
C SER A 36 17.58 15.57 -22.01
N SER A 37 16.26 15.38 -22.18
CA SER A 37 15.66 14.83 -23.40
C SER A 37 14.98 15.85 -24.32
N SER A 38 14.77 17.10 -23.89
CA SER A 38 14.04 18.11 -24.68
C SER A 38 14.82 19.38 -24.90
N SER A 39 15.20 19.62 -26.18
CA SER A 39 15.73 20.90 -26.73
C SER A 39 14.60 21.87 -27.15
N SER A 40 13.45 21.86 -26.50
CA SER A 40 12.34 22.74 -26.82
C SER A 40 11.83 23.50 -25.60
N SER A 41 12.19 24.78 -25.58
CA SER A 41 11.63 25.84 -24.73
C SER A 41 10.14 26.03 -24.98
N SER A 42 9.29 25.46 -24.15
CA SER A 42 7.90 25.92 -23.98
C SER A 42 7.35 25.47 -22.65
N GLY A 43 7.25 26.40 -21.69
CA GLY A 43 6.40 26.39 -20.50
C GLY A 43 6.58 25.18 -19.60
N GLU A 44 7.05 25.39 -18.37
CA GLU A 44 6.93 24.45 -17.25
C GLU A 44 5.48 23.92 -17.16
N LYS A 45 5.20 22.82 -17.86
CA LYS A 45 3.99 22.04 -17.56
C LYS A 45 4.30 21.28 -16.27
N ASP A 46 3.49 21.53 -15.23
CA ASP A 46 3.47 20.71 -14.03
C ASP A 46 3.41 19.24 -14.42
N VAL A 47 4.56 18.55 -14.31
CA VAL A 47 4.69 17.15 -14.75
C VAL A 47 3.93 16.23 -13.81
N ALA A 48 3.93 16.53 -12.51
CA ALA A 48 3.30 15.71 -11.48
C ALA A 48 2.76 16.55 -10.31
N GLU A 49 1.75 15.99 -9.60
CA GLU A 49 1.18 16.54 -8.37
C GLU A 49 0.96 15.45 -7.33
N ILE A 50 0.86 15.86 -6.06
CA ILE A 50 0.42 15.03 -4.94
C ILE A 50 -0.90 15.60 -4.41
N ILE A 51 -1.93 14.77 -4.33
CA ILE A 51 -3.21 15.11 -3.70
C ILE A 51 -3.39 14.23 -2.46
N VAL A 52 -3.26 14.84 -1.30
CA VAL A 52 -3.47 14.17 -0.01
C VAL A 52 -4.91 14.40 0.44
N VAL A 53 -5.66 13.32 0.64
CA VAL A 53 -7.00 13.37 1.22
C VAL A 53 -6.91 12.93 2.68
N ASP A 54 -7.03 13.89 3.59
CA ASP A 54 -7.16 13.58 5.02
C ASP A 54 -8.58 13.09 5.31
N ASN A 55 -8.70 11.82 5.64
CA ASN A 55 -9.97 11.13 5.82
C ASN A 55 -10.50 11.24 7.26
N HIS A 56 -10.48 12.47 7.81
CA HIS A 56 -10.91 12.79 9.17
C HIS A 56 -9.93 12.28 10.25
N SER A 57 -8.64 12.59 10.12
CA SER A 57 -7.65 12.29 11.14
C SER A 57 -7.85 13.11 12.41
N SER A 58 -7.57 12.52 13.56
CA SER A 58 -7.65 13.14 14.88
C SER A 58 -6.29 13.35 15.55
N ASP A 59 -5.19 12.93 14.90
CA ASP A 59 -3.81 13.01 15.38
C ASP A 59 -3.10 14.33 15.04
N GLY A 60 -3.83 15.30 14.43
CA GLY A 60 -3.28 16.57 13.97
C GLY A 60 -2.44 16.44 12.70
N SER A 61 -2.64 15.37 11.89
CA SER A 61 -1.92 15.16 10.63
C SER A 61 -2.08 16.30 9.67
N LEU A 62 -3.32 16.76 9.44
CA LEU A 62 -3.61 17.76 8.41
C LEU A 62 -2.92 19.10 8.69
N GLU A 63 -3.05 19.63 9.91
CA GLU A 63 -2.43 20.90 10.30
C GLU A 63 -0.90 20.83 10.32
N TYR A 64 -0.35 19.68 10.73
CA TYR A 64 1.09 19.44 10.72
C TYR A 64 1.63 19.47 9.29
N LEU A 65 1.00 18.74 8.36
CA LEU A 65 1.48 18.62 6.99
C LEU A 65 1.26 19.90 6.17
N GLN A 66 0.16 20.62 6.38
CA GLN A 66 -0.05 21.94 5.74
C GLN A 66 1.01 22.97 6.15
N ARG A 67 1.49 22.93 7.40
CA ARG A 67 2.61 23.78 7.86
C ARG A 67 3.94 23.32 7.28
N ARG A 68 4.11 22.03 7.10
CA ARG A 68 5.35 21.44 6.59
C ARG A 68 5.51 21.61 5.08
N TYR A 69 4.43 21.52 4.36
CA TYR A 69 4.36 21.66 2.91
C TYR A 69 3.47 22.86 2.51
N PRO A 70 3.90 24.10 2.84
CA PRO A 70 3.14 25.27 2.46
C PRO A 70 3.09 25.41 0.94
N ARG A 71 1.95 25.84 0.41
CA ARG A 71 1.68 25.91 -1.04
C ARG A 71 2.68 26.76 -1.81
N GLU A 72 3.25 27.78 -1.16
CA GLU A 72 4.22 28.70 -1.75
C GLU A 72 5.55 28.00 -2.06
N ALA A 73 5.97 27.03 -1.22
CA ALA A 73 7.18 26.26 -1.40
C ALA A 73 6.93 24.92 -2.13
N TYR A 74 5.73 24.36 -1.99
CA TYR A 74 5.36 23.06 -2.56
C TYR A 74 4.05 23.17 -3.37
N PRO A 75 4.01 23.92 -4.48
CA PRO A 75 2.79 24.16 -5.26
C PRO A 75 2.17 22.86 -5.82
N MET A 76 2.98 21.81 -6.00
CA MET A 76 2.54 20.50 -6.46
C MET A 76 1.86 19.65 -5.37
N VAL A 77 1.88 20.05 -4.10
CA VAL A 77 1.26 19.29 -2.99
C VAL A 77 -0.05 19.97 -2.59
N ARG A 78 -1.15 19.25 -2.67
CA ARG A 78 -2.49 19.74 -2.30
C ARG A 78 -3.10 18.87 -1.21
N PHE A 79 -3.76 19.50 -0.24
CA PHE A 79 -4.46 18.83 0.86
C PHE A 79 -5.96 19.04 0.75
N VAL A 80 -6.73 17.97 0.91
CA VAL A 80 -8.19 17.95 0.93
C VAL A 80 -8.64 17.31 2.24
N GLY A 81 -9.27 18.07 3.14
CA GLY A 81 -9.80 17.56 4.40
C GLY A 81 -11.22 17.05 4.26
N SER A 82 -11.53 15.92 4.89
CA SER A 82 -12.90 15.38 5.00
C SER A 82 -13.46 15.59 6.41
N ASN A 83 -14.75 15.88 6.51
CA ASN A 83 -15.46 16.07 7.78
C ASN A 83 -15.80 14.74 8.49
N HIS A 84 -15.66 13.61 7.84
CA HIS A 84 -15.87 12.27 8.39
C HIS A 84 -15.08 11.23 7.59
N ASN A 85 -14.86 10.05 8.17
CA ASN A 85 -14.18 8.97 7.48
C ASN A 85 -15.08 8.37 6.38
N LEU A 86 -14.73 8.67 5.13
CA LEU A 86 -15.47 8.26 3.92
C LEU A 86 -15.16 6.82 3.47
N GLY A 87 -14.15 6.17 4.07
CA GLY A 87 -13.55 4.96 3.56
C GLY A 87 -12.57 5.23 2.41
N PHE A 88 -11.89 4.17 1.95
CA PHE A 88 -10.79 4.29 0.99
C PHE A 88 -11.28 4.65 -0.42
N ALA A 89 -12.32 3.98 -0.92
CA ALA A 89 -12.81 4.19 -2.28
C ALA A 89 -13.33 5.62 -2.52
N ARG A 90 -14.20 6.13 -1.64
CA ARG A 90 -14.76 7.48 -1.79
C ARG A 90 -13.71 8.57 -1.65
N ALA A 91 -12.81 8.43 -0.69
CA ALA A 91 -11.74 9.40 -0.49
C ALA A 91 -10.82 9.49 -1.71
N ASN A 92 -10.40 8.35 -2.29
CA ASN A 92 -9.64 8.34 -3.54
C ASN A 92 -10.43 8.95 -4.70
N ASN A 93 -11.70 8.63 -4.85
CA ASN A 93 -12.53 9.16 -5.93
C ASN A 93 -12.67 10.68 -5.90
N ILE A 94 -12.67 11.30 -4.71
CA ILE A 94 -12.66 12.78 -4.58
C ILE A 94 -11.43 13.35 -5.26
N ALA A 95 -10.25 12.79 -4.99
CA ALA A 95 -9.00 13.26 -5.58
C ALA A 95 -8.89 12.92 -7.07
N ILE A 96 -9.34 11.72 -7.50
CA ILE A 96 -9.33 11.33 -8.91
C ILE A 96 -10.17 12.29 -9.76
N ARG A 97 -11.33 12.72 -9.26
CA ARG A 97 -12.19 13.69 -9.96
C ARG A 97 -11.60 15.10 -10.07
N GLN A 98 -10.66 15.45 -9.18
CA GLN A 98 -9.95 16.74 -9.17
C GLN A 98 -8.66 16.69 -10.01
N SER A 99 -8.25 15.51 -10.45
CA SER A 99 -7.04 15.29 -11.25
C SER A 99 -7.38 15.21 -12.73
N GLU A 100 -6.57 15.85 -13.56
CA GLU A 100 -6.60 15.75 -15.02
C GLU A 100 -5.38 15.01 -15.60
N ALA A 101 -4.61 14.35 -14.76
CA ALA A 101 -3.39 13.67 -15.18
C ALA A 101 -3.67 12.45 -16.07
N GLU A 102 -2.73 12.15 -16.97
CA GLU A 102 -2.77 10.97 -17.85
C GLU A 102 -2.71 9.68 -17.04
N TYR A 103 -1.90 9.69 -15.97
CA TYR A 103 -1.79 8.61 -15.01
C TYR A 103 -2.19 9.05 -13.62
N VAL A 104 -2.87 8.16 -12.90
CA VAL A 104 -3.26 8.33 -11.50
C VAL A 104 -2.61 7.23 -10.70
N LEU A 105 -1.81 7.57 -9.70
CA LEU A 105 -1.26 6.63 -8.75
C LEU A 105 -2.05 6.68 -7.45
N LEU A 106 -2.70 5.59 -7.08
CA LEU A 106 -3.19 5.40 -5.71
C LEU A 106 -2.02 4.88 -4.87
N LEU A 107 -1.70 5.57 -3.79
CA LEU A 107 -0.56 5.26 -2.92
C LEU A 107 -0.99 5.27 -1.45
N ASN A 108 -0.65 4.22 -0.72
CA ASN A 108 -0.88 4.20 0.72
C ASN A 108 0.05 5.16 1.46
N PRO A 109 -0.43 5.80 2.55
CA PRO A 109 0.34 6.79 3.30
C PRO A 109 1.51 6.20 4.10
N ASP A 110 1.54 4.86 4.28
CA ASP A 110 2.58 4.10 4.97
C ASP A 110 3.53 3.37 4.00
N THR A 111 3.82 4.02 2.86
CA THR A 111 4.75 3.52 1.84
C THR A 111 5.96 4.45 1.67
N ILE A 112 7.07 3.88 1.20
CA ILE A 112 8.24 4.62 0.72
C ILE A 112 8.50 4.20 -0.72
N VAL A 113 8.61 5.18 -1.59
CA VAL A 113 8.86 4.99 -3.02
C VAL A 113 10.33 5.29 -3.31
N GLY A 114 11.02 4.38 -4.02
CA GLY A 114 12.37 4.66 -4.54
C GLY A 114 12.33 5.76 -5.59
N GLU A 115 13.44 6.48 -5.74
CA GLU A 115 13.52 7.67 -6.59
C GLU A 115 13.24 7.38 -8.08
N LEU A 116 13.56 6.16 -8.55
CA LEU A 116 13.36 5.76 -9.96
C LEU A 116 11.99 5.12 -10.24
N VAL A 117 11.24 4.73 -9.21
CA VAL A 117 10.03 3.91 -9.37
C VAL A 117 8.97 4.59 -10.22
N LEU A 118 8.73 5.88 -10.03
CA LEU A 118 7.68 6.60 -10.75
C LEU A 118 8.01 6.79 -12.23
N SER A 119 9.24 7.19 -12.55
CA SER A 119 9.70 7.37 -13.94
C SER A 119 9.67 6.05 -14.72
N GLU A 120 10.14 4.95 -14.10
CA GLU A 120 10.13 3.62 -14.72
C GLU A 120 8.69 3.09 -14.91
N CYS A 121 7.78 3.31 -13.95
CA CYS A 121 6.36 2.96 -14.10
C CYS A 121 5.72 3.71 -15.26
N ILE A 122 5.95 5.01 -15.39
CA ILE A 122 5.42 5.83 -16.48
C ILE A 122 5.99 5.35 -17.82
N ARG A 123 7.30 5.11 -17.90
CA ARG A 123 7.98 4.59 -19.11
C ARG A 123 7.37 3.25 -19.54
N PHE A 124 7.13 2.35 -18.59
CA PHE A 124 6.48 1.08 -18.88
C PHE A 124 5.05 1.29 -19.39
N MET A 125 4.26 2.12 -18.73
CA MET A 125 2.87 2.40 -19.13
C MET A 125 2.82 3.04 -20.52
N ASP A 126 3.72 3.96 -20.85
CA ASP A 126 3.80 4.59 -22.17
C ASP A 126 4.14 3.56 -23.27
N ALA A 127 5.05 2.63 -22.99
CA ALA A 127 5.43 1.56 -23.92
C ALA A 127 4.34 0.47 -24.07
N HIS A 128 3.38 0.38 -23.13
CA HIS A 128 2.33 -0.64 -23.12
C HIS A 128 0.93 0.00 -23.12
N PRO A 129 0.38 0.42 -24.26
CA PRO A 129 -0.95 1.04 -24.36
C PRO A 129 -2.10 0.14 -23.87
N ASP A 130 -1.89 -1.17 -23.83
CA ASP A 130 -2.81 -2.17 -23.31
C ASP A 130 -2.81 -2.25 -21.77
N ALA A 131 -1.84 -1.63 -21.10
CA ALA A 131 -1.77 -1.57 -19.64
C ALA A 131 -2.83 -0.59 -19.11
N GLY A 132 -3.81 -1.10 -18.37
CA GLY A 132 -4.81 -0.30 -17.67
C GLY A 132 -4.38 0.04 -16.23
N ALA A 133 -3.66 -0.88 -15.58
CA ALA A 133 -3.08 -0.69 -14.27
C ALA A 133 -1.72 -1.37 -14.15
N ALA A 134 -0.83 -0.80 -13.32
CA ALA A 134 0.44 -1.39 -12.94
C ALA A 134 0.66 -1.28 -11.43
N GLY A 135 1.12 -2.37 -10.83
CA GLY A 135 1.60 -2.45 -9.46
C GLY A 135 3.07 -2.81 -9.42
N VAL A 136 3.69 -2.65 -8.27
CA VAL A 136 5.12 -2.85 -8.08
C VAL A 136 5.43 -3.89 -7.01
N ARG A 137 6.70 -4.28 -6.87
CA ARG A 137 7.16 -5.19 -5.84
C ARG A 137 7.22 -4.48 -4.50
N MET A 138 6.39 -4.92 -3.56
CA MET A 138 6.36 -4.35 -2.21
C MET A 138 7.30 -5.14 -1.29
N LEU A 139 8.13 -4.43 -0.55
CA LEU A 139 8.91 -4.95 0.57
C LEU A 139 8.12 -4.75 1.87
N ASN A 140 8.17 -5.74 2.75
CA ASN A 140 7.79 -5.57 4.15
C ASN A 140 8.96 -4.93 4.91
N ALA A 141 8.73 -4.49 6.15
CA ALA A 141 9.77 -3.92 6.99
C ALA A 141 10.89 -4.92 7.36
N ASP A 142 10.66 -6.23 7.19
CA ASP A 142 11.67 -7.28 7.33
C ASP A 142 12.46 -7.57 6.03
N GLY A 143 12.34 -6.72 5.00
CA GLY A 143 13.00 -6.86 3.71
C GLY A 143 12.42 -7.91 2.77
N ARG A 144 11.48 -8.74 3.23
CA ARG A 144 10.89 -9.79 2.41
C ARG A 144 9.87 -9.23 1.44
N TRP A 145 9.82 -9.82 0.26
CA TRP A 145 8.82 -9.47 -0.74
C TRP A 145 7.41 -9.84 -0.30
N ALA A 146 6.51 -8.88 -0.33
CA ALA A 146 5.12 -9.08 0.00
C ALA A 146 4.41 -9.87 -1.11
N ARG A 147 3.84 -11.02 -0.76
CA ARG A 147 3.16 -11.90 -1.73
C ARG A 147 2.00 -11.22 -2.44
N GLU A 148 1.35 -10.27 -1.78
CA GLU A 148 0.24 -9.49 -2.32
C GLU A 148 0.63 -8.48 -3.41
N SER A 149 1.92 -8.30 -3.71
CA SER A 149 2.38 -7.55 -4.88
C SER A 149 1.85 -8.13 -6.19
N ARG A 150 1.52 -9.43 -6.21
CA ARG A 150 0.96 -10.14 -7.37
C ARG A 150 -0.21 -10.98 -6.88
N ARG A 151 -1.39 -10.68 -7.40
CA ARG A 151 -2.60 -11.40 -6.98
C ARG A 151 -3.42 -11.85 -8.19
N GLY A 152 -3.99 -13.05 -8.07
CA GLY A 152 -5.06 -13.54 -8.92
C GLY A 152 -6.42 -13.10 -8.39
N LEU A 153 -7.41 -13.08 -9.27
CA LEU A 153 -8.81 -12.82 -8.90
C LEU A 153 -9.28 -13.88 -7.88
N PRO A 154 -9.94 -13.46 -6.80
CA PRO A 154 -10.49 -14.37 -5.81
C PRO A 154 -11.78 -15.03 -6.35
N THR A 155 -11.66 -15.79 -7.45
CA THR A 155 -12.77 -16.61 -7.91
C THR A 155 -13.16 -17.63 -6.82
N PRO A 156 -14.36 -18.23 -6.86
CA PRO A 156 -14.77 -19.23 -5.88
C PRO A 156 -13.74 -20.33 -5.64
N MET A 157 -13.18 -20.87 -6.73
CA MET A 157 -12.17 -21.93 -6.66
C MET A 157 -10.85 -21.46 -6.08
N VAL A 158 -10.37 -20.28 -6.49
CA VAL A 158 -9.13 -19.66 -5.97
C VAL A 158 -9.28 -19.35 -4.47
N SER A 159 -10.43 -18.81 -4.06
CA SER A 159 -10.75 -18.53 -2.66
C SER A 159 -10.82 -19.82 -1.83
N PHE A 160 -11.43 -20.87 -2.37
CA PHE A 160 -11.49 -22.18 -1.72
C PHE A 160 -10.09 -22.77 -1.48
N PHE A 161 -9.21 -22.75 -2.47
CA PHE A 161 -7.84 -23.25 -2.29
C PHE A 161 -7.03 -22.40 -1.30
N LYS A 162 -7.26 -21.08 -1.25
CA LYS A 162 -6.64 -20.22 -0.25
C LYS A 162 -7.12 -20.57 1.16
N MET A 163 -8.41 -20.77 1.37
CA MET A 163 -9.00 -21.14 2.67
C MET A 163 -8.45 -22.47 3.18
N LEU A 164 -8.26 -23.45 2.29
CA LEU A 164 -7.65 -24.75 2.64
C LEU A 164 -6.14 -24.71 2.81
N GLY A 165 -5.48 -23.55 2.64
CA GLY A 165 -4.04 -23.39 2.78
C GLY A 165 -3.21 -23.93 1.61
N PHE A 166 -3.85 -24.38 0.52
CA PHE A 166 -3.16 -24.98 -0.64
C PHE A 166 -2.22 -23.98 -1.32
N CYS A 167 -2.57 -22.71 -1.36
CA CYS A 167 -1.69 -21.67 -1.91
C CYS A 167 -0.39 -21.50 -1.13
N ASN A 168 -0.37 -21.82 0.16
CA ASN A 168 0.84 -21.79 0.98
C ASN A 168 1.67 -23.08 0.82
N ARG A 169 0.99 -24.23 0.64
CA ARG A 169 1.63 -25.54 0.49
C ARG A 169 2.24 -25.75 -0.89
N TRP A 170 1.59 -25.23 -1.95
CA TRP A 170 2.02 -25.34 -3.34
C TRP A 170 2.00 -23.98 -4.04
N PRO A 171 2.83 -23.01 -3.61
CA PRO A 171 2.75 -21.62 -4.09
C PRO A 171 3.10 -21.49 -5.58
N LYS A 172 3.96 -22.37 -6.12
CA LYS A 172 4.35 -22.37 -7.54
C LYS A 172 3.41 -23.15 -8.45
N HIS A 173 2.38 -23.82 -7.92
CA HIS A 173 1.43 -24.58 -8.74
C HIS A 173 0.41 -23.63 -9.39
N PRO A 174 0.21 -23.64 -10.72
CA PRO A 174 -0.65 -22.66 -11.41
C PRO A 174 -2.10 -22.61 -10.91
N LEU A 175 -2.66 -23.72 -10.45
CA LEU A 175 -4.00 -23.77 -9.90
C LEU A 175 -4.04 -23.40 -8.41
N PHE A 176 -3.20 -24.05 -7.57
CA PHE A 176 -3.24 -23.87 -6.11
C PHE A 176 -2.58 -22.56 -5.67
N GLY A 177 -1.51 -22.16 -6.37
CA GLY A 177 -0.78 -20.90 -6.09
C GLY A 177 -1.40 -19.66 -6.74
N ARG A 178 -2.54 -19.78 -7.43
CA ARG A 178 -3.13 -18.71 -8.25
C ARG A 178 -3.49 -17.46 -7.45
N TYR A 179 -3.86 -17.60 -6.18
CA TYR A 179 -4.22 -16.44 -5.36
C TYR A 179 -3.08 -15.41 -5.23
N TYR A 180 -1.84 -15.86 -5.07
CA TYR A 180 -0.64 -15.00 -5.01
C TYR A 180 0.19 -15.08 -6.29
N MET A 181 -0.28 -15.81 -7.30
CA MET A 181 0.41 -16.02 -8.58
C MET A 181 1.89 -16.38 -8.39
N GLY A 182 2.18 -17.24 -7.39
CA GLY A 182 3.54 -17.58 -6.96
C GLY A 182 4.38 -18.36 -8.00
N PHE A 183 3.76 -18.74 -9.10
CA PHE A 183 4.41 -19.34 -10.27
C PHE A 183 5.03 -18.30 -11.22
N LEU A 184 4.69 -17.00 -11.06
CA LEU A 184 5.30 -15.94 -11.84
C LEU A 184 6.68 -15.55 -11.26
N PRO A 185 7.66 -15.17 -12.11
CA PRO A 185 8.94 -14.67 -11.65
C PRO A 185 8.81 -13.28 -10.98
N TRP A 186 9.77 -12.95 -10.11
CA TRP A 186 9.80 -11.69 -9.37
C TRP A 186 10.65 -10.59 -10.01
N ASP A 187 11.45 -10.94 -11.01
CA ASP A 187 12.53 -10.16 -11.57
C ASP A 187 12.22 -9.57 -12.96
N GLN A 188 10.99 -9.76 -13.43
CA GLN A 188 10.53 -9.24 -14.71
C GLN A 188 9.07 -8.80 -14.67
N PRO A 189 8.64 -7.89 -15.57
CA PRO A 189 7.25 -7.51 -15.72
C PRO A 189 6.36 -8.71 -16.05
N ASN A 190 5.19 -8.80 -15.40
CA ASN A 190 4.24 -9.88 -15.61
C ASN A 190 2.82 -9.36 -15.68
N ARG A 191 1.97 -9.98 -16.51
CA ARG A 191 0.52 -9.78 -16.41
C ARG A 191 0.00 -10.44 -15.15
N ILE A 192 -0.73 -9.69 -14.35
CA ILE A 192 -1.40 -10.15 -13.12
C ILE A 192 -2.89 -9.86 -13.21
N GLU A 193 -3.67 -10.44 -12.30
CA GLU A 193 -5.12 -10.22 -12.35
C GLU A 193 -5.56 -9.05 -11.45
N VAL A 194 -4.88 -8.85 -10.31
CA VAL A 194 -5.23 -7.81 -9.32
C VAL A 194 -3.98 -7.02 -8.93
N VAL A 195 -4.05 -5.71 -9.06
CA VAL A 195 -3.06 -4.76 -8.53
C VAL A 195 -3.43 -4.39 -7.11
N SER A 196 -2.45 -4.27 -6.23
CA SER A 196 -2.67 -3.84 -4.84
C SER A 196 -2.96 -2.34 -4.75
N GLY A 197 -3.99 -1.96 -3.98
CA GLY A 197 -4.29 -0.55 -3.70
C GLY A 197 -3.20 0.21 -2.94
N ALA A 198 -2.19 -0.50 -2.39
CA ALA A 198 -1.06 0.15 -1.72
C ALA A 198 -0.15 0.92 -2.69
N PHE A 199 -0.02 0.44 -3.92
CA PHE A 199 0.58 1.14 -5.07
C PHE A 199 -0.14 0.67 -6.33
N CYS A 200 -0.97 1.53 -6.90
CA CYS A 200 -1.76 1.21 -8.09
C CYS A 200 -1.68 2.38 -9.09
N MET A 201 -0.78 2.25 -10.08
CA MET A 201 -0.68 3.18 -11.20
C MET A 201 -1.79 2.87 -12.20
N LEU A 202 -2.65 3.83 -12.48
CA LEU A 202 -3.84 3.70 -13.32
C LEU A 202 -3.75 4.58 -14.55
N ARG A 203 -4.11 4.06 -15.70
CA ARG A 203 -4.27 4.85 -16.93
C ARG A 203 -5.61 5.57 -16.91
N ARG A 204 -5.64 6.89 -17.09
CA ARG A 204 -6.88 7.71 -17.14
C ARG A 204 -7.88 7.14 -18.15
N LYS A 205 -7.46 6.82 -19.36
CA LYS A 205 -8.35 6.24 -20.39
C LYS A 205 -8.99 4.91 -19.97
N ALA A 206 -8.31 4.14 -19.13
CA ALA A 206 -8.90 2.91 -18.58
C ALA A 206 -9.96 3.26 -17.53
N LEU A 207 -9.70 4.22 -16.62
CA LEU A 207 -10.69 4.72 -15.66
C LEU A 207 -11.92 5.32 -16.36
N ASP A 208 -11.73 6.12 -17.41
CA ASP A 208 -12.83 6.71 -18.18
C ASP A 208 -13.74 5.64 -18.80
N ARG A 209 -13.15 4.51 -19.18
CA ARG A 209 -13.88 3.38 -19.79
C ARG A 209 -14.62 2.51 -18.76
N VAL A 210 -13.99 2.25 -17.61
CA VAL A 210 -14.54 1.25 -16.65
C VAL A 210 -15.14 1.90 -15.40
N GLY A 211 -14.99 3.20 -15.22
CA GLY A 211 -15.40 3.95 -14.04
C GLY A 211 -14.33 3.93 -12.92
N LEU A 212 -14.56 4.74 -11.91
CA LEU A 212 -13.69 4.93 -10.75
C LEU A 212 -13.82 3.76 -9.75
N LEU A 213 -13.21 3.88 -8.57
CA LEU A 213 -13.37 2.92 -7.47
C LEU A 213 -14.85 2.80 -7.09
N ASP A 214 -15.30 1.60 -6.80
CA ASP A 214 -16.70 1.37 -6.41
C ASP A 214 -16.90 1.74 -4.94
N GLU A 215 -17.76 2.72 -4.70
CA GLU A 215 -18.01 3.34 -3.39
C GLU A 215 -18.86 2.48 -2.43
N ASP A 216 -19.36 1.33 -2.87
CA ASP A 216 -19.98 0.34 -1.98
C ASP A 216 -18.92 -0.35 -1.08
N PHE A 217 -17.65 -0.32 -1.49
CA PHE A 217 -16.55 -0.79 -0.67
C PHE A 217 -16.06 0.33 0.26
N PHE A 218 -16.21 0.12 1.56
CA PHE A 218 -15.66 1.06 2.54
C PHE A 218 -14.13 0.97 2.59
N MET A 219 -13.58 -0.25 2.64
CA MET A 219 -12.16 -0.57 2.64
C MET A 219 -11.99 -2.05 2.26
N TYR A 220 -10.95 -2.38 1.51
CA TYR A 220 -10.66 -3.69 0.93
C TYR A 220 -11.65 -4.12 -0.16
N GLY A 221 -11.13 -4.72 -1.20
CA GLY A 221 -11.92 -5.24 -2.31
C GLY A 221 -12.19 -4.24 -3.43
N GLU A 222 -12.09 -2.93 -3.19
CA GLU A 222 -12.17 -1.89 -4.22
C GLU A 222 -11.07 -2.02 -5.28
N ASP A 223 -9.87 -2.46 -4.86
CA ASP A 223 -8.73 -2.74 -5.75
C ASP A 223 -8.97 -3.99 -6.60
N ILE A 224 -9.57 -5.03 -6.00
CA ILE A 224 -9.97 -6.26 -6.70
C ILE A 224 -11.06 -5.95 -7.73
N ASP A 225 -12.07 -5.18 -7.33
CA ASP A 225 -13.19 -4.78 -8.19
C ASP A 225 -12.71 -3.95 -9.39
N LEU A 226 -11.90 -2.90 -9.13
CA LEU A 226 -11.35 -2.06 -10.18
C LEU A 226 -10.45 -2.85 -11.13
N SER A 227 -9.55 -3.68 -10.59
CA SER A 227 -8.69 -4.56 -11.39
C SER A 227 -9.50 -5.49 -12.29
N TYR A 228 -10.58 -6.07 -11.77
CA TYR A 228 -11.47 -6.94 -12.54
C TYR A 228 -12.21 -6.18 -13.65
N ARG A 229 -12.71 -4.97 -13.38
CA ARG A 229 -13.36 -4.12 -14.39
C ARG A 229 -12.38 -3.68 -15.48
N ILE A 230 -11.12 -3.37 -15.13
CA ILE A 230 -10.05 -3.05 -16.09
C ILE A 230 -9.85 -4.22 -17.06
N LEU A 231 -9.73 -5.45 -16.54
CA LEU A 231 -9.61 -6.66 -17.39
C LEU A 231 -10.84 -6.84 -18.29
N LYS A 232 -12.05 -6.67 -17.76
CA LYS A 232 -13.30 -6.73 -18.57
C LYS A 232 -13.39 -5.62 -19.60
N GLY A 233 -12.78 -4.46 -19.30
CA GLY A 233 -12.68 -3.32 -20.21
C GLY A 233 -11.70 -3.54 -21.37
N GLY A 234 -11.02 -4.68 -21.45
CA GLY A 234 -10.09 -5.02 -22.52
C GLY A 234 -8.67 -4.50 -22.32
N TYR A 235 -8.35 -4.01 -21.10
CA TYR A 235 -7.00 -3.69 -20.67
C TYR A 235 -6.36 -4.86 -19.91
N HIS A 236 -5.08 -4.72 -19.58
CA HIS A 236 -4.35 -5.67 -18.75
C HIS A 236 -3.80 -4.99 -17.50
N ASN A 237 -3.66 -5.76 -16.42
CA ASN A 237 -2.99 -5.36 -15.20
C ASN A 237 -1.58 -5.96 -15.18
N TYR A 238 -0.59 -5.16 -14.75
CA TYR A 238 0.80 -5.56 -14.76
C TYR A 238 1.43 -5.48 -13.37
N PHE A 239 2.37 -6.35 -13.10
CA PHE A 239 3.34 -6.28 -12.02
C PHE A 239 4.68 -5.84 -12.61
N LEU A 240 5.36 -4.88 -11.96
CA LEU A 240 6.70 -4.42 -12.30
C LEU A 240 7.69 -4.76 -11.18
N PRO A 241 8.91 -5.19 -11.50
CA PRO A 241 9.93 -5.57 -10.52
C PRO A 241 10.68 -4.34 -9.95
N LEU A 242 9.93 -3.32 -9.54
CA LEU A 242 10.42 -2.09 -8.92
C LEU A 242 10.07 -2.10 -7.44
N ASP A 243 10.99 -1.72 -6.57
CA ASP A 243 10.82 -1.86 -5.13
C ASP A 243 10.22 -0.63 -4.47
N ILE A 244 9.23 -0.86 -3.60
CA ILE A 244 8.75 0.09 -2.60
C ILE A 244 8.71 -0.58 -1.24
N LEU A 245 8.84 0.18 -0.16
CA LEU A 245 8.51 -0.30 1.18
C LEU A 245 7.04 -0.05 1.47
N HIS A 246 6.39 -0.99 2.17
CA HIS A 246 5.05 -0.83 2.72
C HIS A 246 5.03 -1.35 4.16
N TYR A 247 4.98 -0.45 5.13
CA TYR A 247 5.02 -0.78 6.57
C TYR A 247 3.84 -1.65 7.01
N LYS A 248 2.69 -1.53 6.36
CA LYS A 248 1.47 -2.33 6.56
C LYS A 248 0.79 -2.23 7.91
N GLY A 249 -0.35 -1.62 7.91
CA GLY A 249 -1.30 -1.66 9.02
C GLY A 249 -1.21 -0.51 9.99
N GLU A 250 -0.43 0.52 9.67
CA GLU A 250 -0.28 1.70 10.51
C GLU A 250 -1.62 2.46 10.67
N SER A 251 -2.44 2.48 9.64
CA SER A 251 -3.80 3.04 9.68
C SER A 251 -4.88 2.06 10.14
N THR A 252 -4.55 0.74 10.30
CA THR A 252 -5.58 -0.28 10.59
C THR A 252 -5.04 -1.44 11.41
N GLN A 253 -5.50 -1.61 12.65
CA GLN A 253 -5.16 -2.77 13.47
C GLN A 253 -5.79 -4.05 12.92
N LYS A 254 -5.00 -4.90 12.25
CA LYS A 254 -5.42 -6.15 11.59
C LYS A 254 -6.04 -7.21 12.53
N SER A 255 -5.83 -7.12 13.82
CA SER A 255 -6.36 -8.05 14.83
C SER A 255 -7.74 -7.66 15.35
N SER A 256 -8.33 -6.56 14.91
CA SER A 256 -9.62 -6.10 15.38
C SER A 256 -10.76 -6.88 14.72
N PHE A 257 -11.83 -7.16 15.50
CA PHE A 257 -13.08 -7.71 14.98
C PHE A 257 -13.63 -6.90 13.80
N ARG A 258 -13.49 -5.58 13.86
CA ARG A 258 -13.90 -4.65 12.80
C ARG A 258 -13.16 -4.91 11.48
N TYR A 259 -11.85 -5.17 11.52
CA TYR A 259 -11.06 -5.51 10.34
C TYR A 259 -11.60 -6.77 9.65
N VAL A 260 -11.81 -7.84 10.44
CA VAL A 260 -12.32 -9.12 9.93
C VAL A 260 -13.69 -8.93 9.27
N HIS A 261 -14.59 -8.19 9.94
CA HIS A 261 -15.93 -7.91 9.42
C HIS A 261 -15.89 -7.15 8.10
N VAL A 262 -15.17 -6.03 8.01
CA VAL A 262 -15.05 -5.19 6.81
C VAL A 262 -14.43 -5.98 5.64
N PHE A 263 -13.40 -6.80 5.90
CA PHE A 263 -12.78 -7.63 4.89
C PHE A 263 -13.73 -8.66 4.28
N TYR A 264 -14.50 -9.36 5.12
CA TYR A 264 -15.44 -10.36 4.62
C TYR A 264 -16.68 -9.71 3.97
N GLU A 265 -17.12 -8.57 4.46
CA GLU A 265 -18.18 -7.78 3.83
C GLU A 265 -17.77 -7.36 2.40
N ALA A 266 -16.54 -6.85 2.23
CA ALA A 266 -15.99 -6.54 0.92
C ALA A 266 -15.99 -7.74 -0.04
N MET A 267 -15.62 -8.93 0.46
CA MET A 267 -15.72 -10.15 -0.34
C MET A 267 -17.16 -10.46 -0.75
N LEU A 268 -18.13 -10.31 0.15
CA LEU A 268 -19.56 -10.54 -0.17
C LEU A 268 -20.07 -9.54 -1.21
N ILE A 269 -19.67 -8.26 -1.12
CA ILE A 269 -19.99 -7.23 -2.11
C ILE A 269 -19.45 -7.65 -3.49
N PHE A 270 -18.17 -8.03 -3.56
CA PHE A 270 -17.52 -8.45 -4.80
C PHE A 270 -18.23 -9.65 -5.43
N PHE A 271 -18.52 -10.70 -4.66
CA PHE A 271 -19.22 -11.87 -5.18
C PHE A 271 -20.65 -11.57 -5.62
N ARG A 272 -21.37 -10.74 -4.88
CA ARG A 272 -22.73 -10.32 -5.27
C ARG A 272 -22.74 -9.56 -6.60
N LYS A 273 -21.75 -8.67 -6.83
CA LYS A 273 -21.68 -7.86 -8.05
C LYS A 273 -21.24 -8.66 -9.27
N HIS A 274 -20.26 -9.54 -9.10
CA HIS A 274 -19.61 -10.19 -10.25
C HIS A 274 -19.97 -11.66 -10.45
N TYR A 275 -20.57 -12.31 -9.46
CA TYR A 275 -20.93 -13.73 -9.48
C TYR A 275 -22.39 -13.97 -9.01
N ALA A 276 -23.34 -13.12 -9.39
CA ALA A 276 -24.72 -13.12 -8.90
C ALA A 276 -25.44 -14.49 -9.01
N GLY A 277 -25.20 -15.25 -10.07
CA GLY A 277 -25.77 -16.61 -10.25
C GLY A 277 -25.24 -17.65 -9.26
N MET A 278 -24.10 -17.40 -8.60
CA MET A 278 -23.46 -18.30 -7.63
C MET A 278 -23.52 -17.77 -6.20
N SER A 279 -24.05 -16.57 -5.99
CA SER A 279 -23.93 -15.83 -4.73
C SER A 279 -24.52 -16.58 -3.54
N LEU A 280 -25.61 -17.33 -3.69
CA LEU A 280 -26.23 -18.10 -2.60
C LEU A 280 -25.35 -19.27 -2.14
N LEU A 281 -24.76 -20.02 -3.05
CA LEU A 281 -23.86 -21.14 -2.76
C LEU A 281 -22.54 -20.66 -2.12
N LEU A 282 -22.07 -19.46 -2.48
CA LEU A 282 -20.80 -18.90 -1.98
C LEU A 282 -20.99 -18.05 -0.73
N SER A 283 -22.13 -17.37 -0.58
CA SER A 283 -22.38 -16.53 0.60
C SER A 283 -22.53 -17.35 1.87
N LEU A 284 -23.07 -18.57 1.80
CA LEU A 284 -23.26 -19.41 2.98
C LEU A 284 -21.94 -19.86 3.62
N PRO A 285 -20.96 -20.46 2.87
CA PRO A 285 -19.65 -20.79 3.42
C PRO A 285 -18.89 -19.56 3.94
N ILE A 286 -18.97 -18.42 3.25
CA ILE A 286 -18.29 -17.19 3.64
C ILE A 286 -18.91 -16.65 4.94
N ARG A 287 -20.23 -16.55 5.04
CA ARG A 287 -20.92 -16.15 6.27
C ARG A 287 -20.59 -17.07 7.44
N THR A 288 -20.59 -18.38 7.20
CA THR A 288 -20.19 -19.37 8.20
C THR A 288 -18.73 -19.15 8.66
N ALA A 289 -17.81 -18.89 7.72
CA ALA A 289 -16.42 -18.58 8.04
C ALA A 289 -16.26 -17.26 8.83
N ILE A 290 -17.08 -16.23 8.52
CA ILE A 290 -17.12 -14.97 9.29
C ILE A 290 -17.54 -15.25 10.74
N TYR A 291 -18.68 -15.92 10.94
CA TYR A 291 -19.18 -16.19 12.27
C TYR A 291 -18.25 -17.12 13.08
N ALA A 292 -17.67 -18.13 12.42
CA ALA A 292 -16.68 -19.00 13.04
C ALA A 292 -15.41 -18.22 13.46
N SER A 293 -14.88 -17.37 12.58
CA SER A 293 -13.71 -16.54 12.87
C SER A 293 -13.99 -15.52 14.00
N ALA A 294 -15.18 -14.90 13.97
CA ALA A 294 -15.62 -14.00 15.02
C ALA A 294 -15.75 -14.72 16.37
N SER A 295 -16.33 -15.93 16.38
CA SER A 295 -16.47 -16.75 17.58
C SER A 295 -15.10 -17.16 18.15
N VAL A 296 -14.16 -17.57 17.30
CA VAL A 296 -12.78 -17.89 17.70
C VAL A 296 -12.07 -16.66 18.27
N ALA A 297 -12.21 -15.48 17.63
CA ALA A 297 -11.64 -14.24 18.13
C ALA A 297 -12.23 -13.86 19.52
N LEU A 298 -13.56 -13.97 19.69
CA LEU A 298 -14.23 -13.71 20.97
C LEU A 298 -13.73 -14.66 22.07
N VAL A 299 -13.63 -15.96 21.77
CA VAL A 299 -13.12 -16.96 22.72
C VAL A 299 -11.67 -16.65 23.11
N ARG A 300 -10.81 -16.25 22.14
CA ARG A 300 -9.41 -15.84 22.43
C ARG A 300 -9.38 -14.61 23.37
N ILE A 301 -10.19 -13.60 23.11
CA ILE A 301 -10.29 -12.41 23.95
C ILE A 301 -10.76 -12.75 25.36
N LEU A 302 -11.79 -13.61 25.48
CA LEU A 302 -12.30 -14.07 26.79
C LEU A 302 -11.24 -14.88 27.54
N MET A 303 -10.56 -15.81 26.87
CA MET A 303 -9.45 -16.57 27.45
C MET A 303 -8.29 -15.67 27.90
N ALA A 304 -7.92 -14.67 27.10
CA ALA A 304 -6.88 -13.70 27.46
C ALA A 304 -7.28 -12.88 28.70
N ARG A 305 -8.55 -12.43 28.80
CA ARG A 305 -9.08 -11.75 29.98
C ARG A 305 -9.10 -12.65 31.19
N MET A 306 -9.54 -13.90 31.04
CA MET A 306 -9.53 -14.89 32.14
C MET A 306 -8.10 -15.19 32.64
N ARG A 307 -7.14 -15.37 31.73
CA ARG A 307 -5.72 -15.54 32.09
C ARG A 307 -5.21 -14.35 32.90
N LYS A 308 -5.52 -13.12 32.44
CA LYS A 308 -5.12 -11.90 33.13
C LYS A 308 -5.79 -11.81 34.54
N SER A 309 -7.08 -12.17 34.68
CA SER A 309 -7.80 -12.15 35.97
C SER A 309 -7.31 -13.25 36.92
N LEU A 310 -6.79 -14.35 36.40
CA LEU A 310 -6.21 -15.46 37.18
C LEU A 310 -4.71 -15.27 37.50
N GLY A 311 -4.14 -14.08 37.17
CA GLY A 311 -2.74 -13.78 37.47
C GLY A 311 -1.71 -14.48 36.60
N PHE A 312 -2.12 -15.14 35.52
CA PHE A 312 -1.20 -15.70 34.53
C PHE A 312 -0.75 -14.56 33.61
N PHE A 313 0.35 -13.92 33.98
CA PHE A 313 1.04 -13.00 33.11
C PHE A 313 1.92 -13.81 32.16
N THR A 314 1.72 -13.69 30.87
CA THR A 314 2.78 -13.99 29.92
C THR A 314 3.87 -12.95 30.16
N PRO A 315 5.13 -13.33 30.46
CA PRO A 315 6.22 -12.36 30.48
C PRO A 315 6.17 -11.61 29.16
N SER A 316 6.25 -10.27 29.21
CA SER A 316 6.55 -9.52 27.99
C SER A 316 7.87 -10.10 27.50
N VAL A 317 7.85 -10.78 26.37
CA VAL A 317 9.06 -11.12 25.66
C VAL A 317 9.70 -9.77 25.36
N VAL A 318 10.80 -9.46 26.04
CA VAL A 318 11.61 -8.30 25.67
C VAL A 318 11.97 -8.57 24.24
N ASP A 319 11.53 -7.71 23.34
CA ASP A 319 11.85 -7.82 21.93
C ASP A 319 13.37 -7.53 21.80
N GLU A 320 14.17 -8.59 21.75
CA GLU A 320 15.63 -8.49 21.60
C GLU A 320 16.04 -8.20 20.15
N SER A 321 15.09 -7.88 19.26
CA SER A 321 15.39 -7.56 17.88
C SER A 321 16.32 -6.37 17.82
N GLU A 322 17.37 -6.48 17.04
CA GLU A 322 18.25 -5.37 16.70
C GLU A 322 17.58 -4.58 15.57
N TYR A 323 17.72 -3.24 15.62
CA TYR A 323 17.22 -2.38 14.57
C TYR A 323 18.36 -1.93 13.68
N LEU A 324 18.17 -2.06 12.38
CA LEU A 324 19.04 -1.50 11.35
C LEU A 324 18.57 -0.08 11.03
N LEU A 325 19.33 0.91 11.46
CA LEU A 325 18.98 2.32 11.31
C LEU A 325 19.62 2.90 10.05
N PHE A 326 18.78 3.36 9.12
CA PHE A 326 19.17 4.10 7.93
C PHE A 326 18.93 5.61 8.13
N ASP A 327 19.87 6.43 7.66
CA ASP A 327 19.74 7.89 7.64
C ASP A 327 19.30 8.33 6.22
N ALA A 328 18.02 8.67 6.06
CA ALA A 328 17.48 9.06 4.77
C ALA A 328 17.96 10.45 4.28
N ASP A 329 18.69 11.21 5.09
CA ASP A 329 19.35 12.46 4.64
C ASP A 329 20.73 12.18 3.99
N LYS A 330 21.30 10.99 4.23
CA LYS A 330 22.59 10.57 3.66
C LYS A 330 22.44 9.55 2.54
N MET A 331 21.33 8.79 2.53
CA MET A 331 21.07 7.73 1.57
C MET A 331 19.82 8.05 0.75
N SER A 332 19.78 7.60 -0.52
CA SER A 332 18.55 7.60 -1.28
C SER A 332 17.60 6.51 -0.78
N TYR A 333 16.29 6.71 -1.00
CA TYR A 333 15.33 5.65 -0.69
C TYR A 333 15.54 4.41 -1.57
N GLU A 334 15.96 4.58 -2.81
CA GLU A 334 16.34 3.46 -3.69
C GLU A 334 17.42 2.60 -3.05
N GLU A 335 18.49 3.21 -2.52
CA GLU A 335 19.58 2.48 -1.85
C GLU A 335 19.10 1.83 -0.55
N ILE A 336 18.29 2.52 0.26
CA ILE A 336 17.73 1.95 1.49
C ILE A 336 16.90 0.70 1.17
N LEU A 337 16.03 0.76 0.15
CA LEU A 337 15.20 -0.37 -0.27
C LEU A 337 16.05 -1.52 -0.80
N HIS A 338 17.10 -1.22 -1.56
CA HIS A 338 18.03 -2.23 -2.05
C HIS A 338 18.74 -2.94 -0.90
N GLN A 339 19.32 -2.19 0.05
CA GLN A 339 19.99 -2.76 1.22
C GLN A 339 19.03 -3.58 2.09
N LEU A 340 17.79 -3.12 2.26
CA LEU A 340 16.75 -3.86 2.99
C LEU A 340 16.45 -5.20 2.30
N SER A 341 16.31 -5.22 0.98
CA SER A 341 16.01 -6.43 0.22
C SER A 341 17.12 -7.48 0.28
N LEU A 342 18.39 -7.05 0.34
CA LEU A 342 19.55 -7.94 0.48
C LEU A 342 19.61 -8.62 1.84
N ARG A 343 18.97 -8.05 2.86
CA ARG A 343 18.99 -8.53 4.26
C ARG A 343 17.70 -9.21 4.70
N ALA A 344 16.85 -9.61 3.75
CA ALA A 344 15.55 -10.23 4.00
C ALA A 344 15.58 -11.49 4.90
N ASP A 345 16.72 -12.13 5.05
CA ASP A 345 16.92 -13.33 5.89
C ASP A 345 17.59 -12.98 7.24
N GLU A 346 17.98 -11.73 7.49
CA GLU A 346 18.52 -11.28 8.76
C GLU A 346 17.37 -10.98 9.75
N PRO A 347 17.60 -11.16 11.08
CA PRO A 347 16.55 -10.93 12.09
C PRO A 347 16.34 -9.43 12.40
N ASP A 348 17.12 -8.54 11.78
CA ASP A 348 17.09 -7.11 12.08
C ASP A 348 15.79 -6.47 11.60
N LYS A 349 15.30 -5.48 12.35
CA LYS A 349 14.15 -4.67 11.99
C LYS A 349 14.58 -3.37 11.36
N LEU A 350 13.79 -2.89 10.42
CA LEU A 350 14.01 -1.61 9.76
C LEU A 350 13.69 -0.44 10.70
N ALA A 351 14.60 0.55 10.72
CA ALA A 351 14.36 1.88 11.26
C ALA A 351 14.90 2.93 10.29
N ILE A 352 14.12 3.96 10.00
CA ILE A 352 14.54 5.05 9.10
C ILE A 352 14.44 6.37 9.84
N TYR A 353 15.58 7.06 9.94
CA TYR A 353 15.67 8.41 10.48
C TYR A 353 15.64 9.45 9.36
N THR A 354 14.98 10.55 9.63
CA THR A 354 14.97 11.73 8.77
C THR A 354 15.09 12.98 9.65
N ARG A 355 16.14 13.77 9.46
CA ARG A 355 16.40 14.99 10.27
C ARG A 355 15.25 15.99 10.19
N GLU A 356 14.68 16.16 9.01
CA GLU A 356 13.59 17.11 8.80
C GLU A 356 12.31 16.71 9.55
N ILE A 357 12.00 15.41 9.66
CA ILE A 357 10.90 14.90 10.48
C ILE A 357 11.30 14.91 11.97
N GLY A 358 12.59 14.71 12.24
CA GLY A 358 13.16 14.64 13.59
C GLY A 358 12.78 13.35 14.33
N LYS A 359 12.32 12.33 13.60
CA LYS A 359 11.85 11.05 14.14
C LYS A 359 12.52 9.87 13.47
N VAL A 360 12.58 8.77 14.20
CA VAL A 360 12.85 7.43 13.69
C VAL A 360 11.52 6.72 13.46
N ILE A 361 11.32 6.22 12.25
CA ILE A 361 10.09 5.52 11.84
C ILE A 361 10.43 4.04 11.65
N THR A 362 9.65 3.19 12.32
CA THR A 362 9.73 1.72 12.26
C THR A 362 8.37 1.14 11.87
N GLU A 363 8.27 -0.17 11.71
CA GLU A 363 6.98 -0.85 11.63
C GLU A 363 6.29 -0.81 13.01
N GLY A 364 5.18 -0.10 13.11
CA GLY A 364 4.32 -0.03 14.29
C GLY A 364 4.70 1.03 15.31
N ASP A 365 5.80 1.79 15.12
CA ASP A 365 6.19 2.82 16.08
C ASP A 365 6.95 3.99 15.46
N VAL A 366 6.81 5.16 16.07
CA VAL A 366 7.50 6.40 15.70
C VAL A 366 8.04 7.05 16.98
N MET A 367 9.35 7.21 17.08
CA MET A 367 10.02 7.65 18.30
C MET A 367 11.12 8.67 18.02
N ASP A 368 11.63 9.31 19.07
CA ASP A 368 12.83 10.11 18.99
C ASP A 368 14.10 9.24 18.95
N MET A 369 15.20 9.79 18.44
CA MET A 369 16.46 9.08 18.34
C MET A 369 16.99 8.64 19.73
N ASP A 370 16.85 9.48 20.74
CA ASP A 370 17.26 9.16 22.11
C ASP A 370 16.40 8.05 22.70
N GLU A 371 15.09 8.07 22.44
CA GLU A 371 14.16 7.03 22.87
C GLU A 371 14.52 5.69 22.22
N MET A 372 14.82 5.70 20.92
CA MET A 372 15.24 4.51 20.20
C MET A 372 16.48 3.85 20.83
N HIS A 373 17.52 4.62 21.11
CA HIS A 373 18.74 4.11 21.72
C HIS A 373 18.56 3.62 23.15
N ASN A 374 17.59 4.17 23.88
CA ASN A 374 17.30 3.76 25.25
C ASN A 374 16.49 2.45 25.33
N ILE A 375 15.66 2.16 24.33
CA ILE A 375 14.72 1.03 24.35
C ILE A 375 15.27 -0.17 23.58
N TYR A 376 15.97 0.09 22.46
CA TYR A 376 16.34 -0.98 21.51
C TYR A 376 17.86 -1.02 21.27
N LYS A 377 18.34 -2.19 20.86
CA LYS A 377 19.67 -2.31 20.28
C LYS A 377 19.64 -1.77 18.86
N VAL A 378 20.44 -0.78 18.59
CA VAL A 378 20.48 -0.09 17.29
C VAL A 378 21.84 -0.31 16.64
N ARG A 379 21.82 -0.84 15.42
CA ARG A 379 22.97 -0.92 14.54
C ARG A 379 22.83 0.15 13.46
N ALA A 380 23.63 1.19 13.54
CA ALA A 380 23.65 2.23 12.53
C ALA A 380 24.22 1.66 11.21
N TYR A 381 23.46 1.76 10.12
CA TYR A 381 23.97 1.54 8.78
C TYR A 381 24.56 2.87 8.29
N ILE A 382 25.87 3.00 8.46
CA ILE A 382 26.66 4.14 7.97
C ILE A 382 27.44 3.62 6.76
N ILE A 383 27.12 4.12 5.57
CA ILE A 383 28.04 4.08 4.44
C ILE A 383 28.90 5.33 4.49
#